data_e23dc01c99aef0c403dcfa6071af6043
#
_entry.id   e23dc01c99aef0c403dcfa6071af6043
#
_cell.length_a   1.000
_cell.length_b   1.000
_cell.length_c   1.000
_cell.angle_alpha   90.00
_cell.angle_beta   90.00
_cell.angle_gamma   90.00
#
_symmetry.space_group_name_H-M   'P 1'
#
loop_
_entity.id
_entity.type
_entity.pdbx_description
1 polymer ?
#
loop_
_entity_poly.entity_id
_entity_poly.type
_entity_poly.pdbx_seq_one_letter_code
_entity_poly.pdbx_strand_id
1 'polypeptide(L)'
;VQQYCDFSGGIDLVAGIAELFGIRLAENFRRPYFAVSLGDFWRRWHISLGAWMRDYVFYPFALCKPVTRLSKAAKGRFGAAFARALPAALGNILVFTLVGVWHGATSNYILWGLYNGVILALTALLEPRVKRMNERCPRLTGSRGFHVFRVLRTFIVSLLGESGRDVRGWLAARALPIRWAVMICAAVVILLIGVWGSGFSEASFIYFNF
;
A
#
# COMPACT_ATOMS: atom_id res chain seq x y z
N VAL A 1 -5.81 -2.14 16.03
CA VAL A 1 -6.10 -3.48 16.61
C VAL A 1 -7.61 -3.71 16.63
N GLN A 2 -8.42 -2.79 17.19
CA GLN A 2 -9.87 -2.94 17.26
C GLN A 2 -10.49 -3.24 15.89
N GLN A 3 -10.28 -2.39 14.90
CA GLN A 3 -10.81 -2.57 13.53
C GLN A 3 -10.42 -3.92 12.92
N TYR A 4 -9.21 -4.41 13.21
CA TYR A 4 -8.80 -5.74 12.76
C TYR A 4 -9.58 -6.85 13.45
N CYS A 5 -9.71 -6.79 14.78
CA CYS A 5 -10.43 -7.80 15.53
C CYS A 5 -11.92 -7.85 15.15
N ASP A 6 -12.55 -6.67 15.01
CA ASP A 6 -13.96 -6.56 14.63
C ASP A 6 -14.20 -7.14 13.22
N PHE A 7 -13.36 -6.72 12.26
CA PHE A 7 -13.55 -7.15 10.87
C PHE A 7 -13.08 -8.59 10.62
N SER A 8 -11.91 -9.02 11.15
CA SER A 8 -11.46 -10.40 10.98
C SER A 8 -12.37 -11.38 11.73
N GLY A 9 -12.81 -11.03 12.93
CA GLY A 9 -13.75 -11.86 13.69
C GLY A 9 -15.10 -12.02 12.98
N GLY A 10 -15.62 -10.95 12.39
CA GLY A 10 -16.83 -11.02 11.56
C GLY A 10 -16.66 -11.93 10.34
N ILE A 11 -15.52 -11.85 9.65
CA ILE A 11 -15.20 -12.73 8.51
C ILE A 11 -15.04 -14.18 8.96
N ASP A 12 -14.38 -14.44 10.09
CA ASP A 12 -14.20 -15.79 10.62
C ASP A 12 -15.55 -16.43 11.00
N LEU A 13 -16.45 -15.64 11.60
CA LEU A 13 -17.82 -16.08 11.89
C LEU A 13 -18.58 -16.48 10.62
N VAL A 14 -18.55 -15.61 9.60
CA VAL A 14 -19.23 -15.87 8.31
C VAL A 14 -18.59 -17.07 7.60
N ALA A 15 -17.28 -17.21 7.65
CA ALA A 15 -16.57 -18.36 7.09
C ALA A 15 -16.96 -19.66 7.79
N GLY A 16 -17.04 -19.67 9.12
CA GLY A 16 -17.49 -20.82 9.89
C GLY A 16 -18.94 -21.22 9.59
N ILE A 17 -19.85 -20.25 9.47
CA ILE A 17 -21.24 -20.51 9.06
C ILE A 17 -21.28 -21.08 7.63
N ALA A 18 -20.50 -20.52 6.70
CA ALA A 18 -20.46 -21.01 5.33
C ALA A 18 -19.96 -22.47 5.24
N GLU A 19 -18.99 -22.85 6.08
CA GLU A 19 -18.48 -24.22 6.14
C GLU A 19 -19.55 -25.23 6.59
N LEU A 20 -20.52 -24.84 7.45
CA LEU A 20 -21.65 -25.69 7.80
C LEU A 20 -22.51 -26.03 6.58
N PHE A 21 -22.51 -25.22 5.56
CA PHE A 21 -23.18 -25.45 4.27
C PHE A 21 -22.24 -26.03 3.21
N GLY A 22 -21.02 -26.44 3.57
CA GLY A 22 -20.04 -27.00 2.63
C GLY A 22 -19.37 -25.96 1.73
N ILE A 23 -19.53 -24.66 2.03
CA ILE A 23 -18.95 -23.55 1.24
C ILE A 23 -17.67 -23.07 1.91
N ARG A 24 -16.55 -23.13 1.19
CA ARG A 24 -15.27 -22.57 1.65
C ARG A 24 -15.09 -21.17 1.11
N LEU A 25 -15.02 -20.18 2.01
CA LEU A 25 -14.71 -18.80 1.67
C LEU A 25 -13.20 -18.57 1.60
N ALA A 26 -12.80 -17.58 0.79
CA ALA A 26 -11.40 -17.18 0.68
C ALA A 26 -10.90 -16.52 1.98
N GLU A 27 -9.63 -16.79 2.33
CA GLU A 27 -8.96 -16.11 3.43
C GLU A 27 -8.87 -14.60 3.15
N ASN A 28 -9.28 -13.78 4.14
CA ASN A 28 -9.27 -12.31 4.00
C ASN A 28 -8.18 -11.62 4.79
N PHE A 29 -7.60 -12.28 5.80
CA PHE A 29 -6.57 -11.71 6.67
C PHE A 29 -5.43 -12.70 6.90
N ARG A 30 -4.19 -12.24 6.69
CA ARG A 30 -2.98 -13.05 6.89
C ARG A 30 -1.93 -12.27 7.69
N ARG A 31 -2.17 -12.13 9.00
CA ARG A 31 -1.25 -11.42 9.92
C ARG A 31 -0.79 -10.06 9.36
N PRO A 32 -1.70 -9.11 9.07
CA PRO A 32 -1.37 -7.88 8.35
C PRO A 32 -0.35 -6.99 9.09
N TYR A 33 -0.37 -6.99 10.41
CA TYR A 33 0.57 -6.18 11.21
C TYR A 33 2.02 -6.71 11.23
N PHE A 34 2.26 -7.90 10.72
CA PHE A 34 3.61 -8.43 10.50
C PHE A 34 4.14 -8.11 9.10
N ALA A 35 3.45 -7.28 8.36
CA ALA A 35 3.88 -6.84 7.04
C ALA A 35 5.18 -6.04 7.12
N VAL A 36 6.03 -6.22 6.12
CA VAL A 36 7.34 -5.55 6.01
C VAL A 36 7.31 -4.28 5.15
N SER A 37 6.16 -4.01 4.53
CA SER A 37 5.91 -2.81 3.73
C SER A 37 4.42 -2.53 3.63
N LEU A 38 4.04 -1.30 3.20
CA LEU A 38 2.63 -0.96 2.99
C LEU A 38 1.99 -1.84 1.92
N GLY A 39 2.69 -2.14 0.83
CA GLY A 39 2.20 -3.07 -0.19
C GLY A 39 2.02 -4.49 0.35
N ASP A 40 2.91 -4.96 1.25
CA ASP A 40 2.74 -6.25 1.92
C ASP A 40 1.57 -6.25 2.90
N PHE A 41 1.32 -5.11 3.58
CA PHE A 41 0.14 -4.94 4.44
C PHE A 41 -1.15 -5.14 3.64
N TRP A 42 -1.32 -4.46 2.52
CA TRP A 42 -2.52 -4.56 1.69
C TRP A 42 -2.70 -5.91 1.01
N ARG A 43 -1.66 -6.71 0.86
CA ARG A 43 -1.77 -8.12 0.43
C ARG A 43 -2.28 -9.07 1.53
N ARG A 44 -2.21 -8.63 2.77
CA ARG A 44 -2.59 -9.40 3.96
C ARG A 44 -3.90 -8.91 4.59
N TRP A 45 -4.36 -7.74 4.21
CA TRP A 45 -5.56 -7.07 4.66
C TRP A 45 -6.63 -7.12 3.58
N HIS A 46 -7.82 -7.63 3.93
CA HIS A 46 -8.99 -7.71 3.04
C HIS A 46 -8.64 -8.28 1.66
N ILE A 47 -8.04 -9.47 1.66
CA ILE A 47 -7.39 -10.10 0.49
C ILE A 47 -8.36 -10.26 -0.68
N SER A 48 -9.62 -10.65 -0.42
CA SER A 48 -10.63 -10.84 -1.47
C SER A 48 -10.98 -9.53 -2.17
N LEU A 49 -11.14 -8.42 -1.44
CA LEU A 49 -11.35 -7.10 -2.03
C LEU A 49 -10.13 -6.68 -2.86
N GLY A 50 -8.92 -6.90 -2.33
CA GLY A 50 -7.68 -6.62 -3.05
C GLY A 50 -7.58 -7.37 -4.36
N ALA A 51 -7.93 -8.67 -4.36
CA ALA A 51 -7.97 -9.49 -5.57
C ALA A 51 -9.01 -8.96 -6.58
N TRP A 52 -10.21 -8.66 -6.11
CA TRP A 52 -11.27 -8.11 -6.96
C TRP A 52 -10.86 -6.77 -7.60
N MET A 53 -10.35 -5.84 -6.81
CA MET A 53 -9.89 -4.54 -7.30
C MET A 53 -8.74 -4.68 -8.29
N ARG A 54 -7.84 -5.62 -8.06
CA ARG A 54 -6.75 -5.94 -9.00
C ARG A 54 -7.29 -6.41 -10.34
N ASP A 55 -8.19 -7.39 -10.34
CA ASP A 55 -8.60 -8.09 -11.56
C ASP A 55 -9.58 -7.24 -12.38
N TYR A 56 -10.48 -6.50 -11.73
CA TYR A 56 -11.55 -5.77 -12.40
C TYR A 56 -11.30 -4.27 -12.57
N VAL A 57 -10.36 -3.69 -11.81
CA VAL A 57 -10.07 -2.25 -11.89
C VAL A 57 -8.64 -2.01 -12.34
N PHE A 58 -7.67 -2.57 -11.62
CA PHE A 58 -6.25 -2.27 -11.87
C PHE A 58 -5.79 -2.74 -13.24
N TYR A 59 -5.95 -4.02 -13.58
CA TYR A 59 -5.48 -4.56 -14.86
C TYR A 59 -6.18 -3.93 -16.08
N PRO A 60 -7.52 -3.82 -16.13
CA PRO A 60 -8.16 -3.16 -17.24
C PRO A 60 -7.68 -1.72 -17.44
N PHE A 61 -7.43 -0.99 -16.36
CA PHE A 61 -6.91 0.36 -16.42
C PHE A 61 -5.43 0.41 -16.83
N ALA A 62 -4.56 -0.36 -16.16
CA ALA A 62 -3.12 -0.33 -16.40
C ALA A 62 -2.75 -0.76 -17.84
N LEU A 63 -3.54 -1.66 -18.43
CA LEU A 63 -3.34 -2.19 -19.78
C LEU A 63 -4.08 -1.39 -20.87
N CYS A 64 -4.90 -0.40 -20.51
CA CYS A 64 -5.65 0.37 -21.52
C CYS A 64 -4.71 1.19 -22.42
N LYS A 65 -5.17 1.42 -23.65
CA LYS A 65 -4.38 2.13 -24.69
C LYS A 65 -3.88 3.52 -24.24
N PRO A 66 -4.67 4.37 -23.54
CA PRO A 66 -4.19 5.66 -23.05
C PRO A 66 -3.01 5.54 -22.08
N VAL A 67 -3.09 4.65 -21.09
CA VAL A 67 -2.03 4.46 -20.08
C VAL A 67 -0.77 3.89 -20.70
N THR A 68 -0.90 2.91 -21.58
CA THR A 68 0.26 2.33 -22.30
C THR A 68 0.92 3.33 -23.26
N ARG A 69 0.16 4.21 -23.91
CA ARG A 69 0.71 5.30 -24.74
C ARG A 69 1.45 6.31 -23.87
N LEU A 70 0.88 6.70 -22.73
CA LEU A 70 1.52 7.61 -21.77
C LEU A 70 2.83 7.02 -21.25
N SER A 71 2.84 5.74 -20.90
CA SER A 71 4.04 5.01 -20.48
C SER A 71 5.13 5.05 -21.57
N LYS A 72 4.78 4.77 -22.82
CA LYS A 72 5.73 4.86 -23.94
C LYS A 72 6.27 6.26 -24.15
N ALA A 73 5.44 7.29 -24.08
CA ALA A 73 5.86 8.69 -24.21
C ALA A 73 6.79 9.11 -23.04
N ALA A 74 6.51 8.66 -21.83
CA ALA A 74 7.34 8.95 -20.66
C ALA A 74 8.75 8.34 -20.75
N LYS A 75 8.95 7.28 -21.54
CA LYS A 75 10.24 6.61 -21.70
C LYS A 75 11.34 7.56 -22.21
N GLY A 76 11.01 8.42 -23.17
CA GLY A 76 11.98 9.38 -23.73
C GLY A 76 12.45 10.45 -22.73
N ARG A 77 11.55 10.89 -21.83
CA ARG A 77 11.82 11.97 -20.89
C ARG A 77 12.34 11.50 -19.52
N PHE A 78 11.81 10.39 -19.00
CA PHE A 78 12.06 9.92 -17.65
C PHE A 78 12.81 8.58 -17.58
N GLY A 79 13.08 7.98 -18.73
CA GLY A 79 13.78 6.71 -18.86
C GLY A 79 12.91 5.47 -18.74
N ALA A 80 13.47 4.31 -19.12
CA ALA A 80 12.74 3.06 -19.28
C ALA A 80 12.20 2.49 -17.95
N ALA A 81 12.92 2.70 -16.84
CA ALA A 81 12.49 2.21 -15.53
C ALA A 81 11.23 2.93 -15.04
N PHE A 82 11.21 4.26 -15.15
CA PHE A 82 10.04 5.07 -14.82
C PHE A 82 8.84 4.70 -15.72
N ALA A 83 9.05 4.59 -17.02
CA ALA A 83 8.00 4.25 -17.96
C ALA A 83 7.34 2.91 -17.64
N ARG A 84 8.10 1.89 -17.25
CA ARG A 84 7.56 0.59 -16.83
C ARG A 84 6.74 0.66 -15.55
N ALA A 85 7.15 1.48 -14.59
CA ALA A 85 6.47 1.62 -13.30
C ALA A 85 5.21 2.52 -13.37
N LEU A 86 5.10 3.37 -14.39
CA LEU A 86 4.03 4.37 -14.48
C LEU A 86 2.61 3.79 -14.50
N PRO A 87 2.30 2.72 -15.27
CA PRO A 87 0.97 2.11 -15.24
C PRO A 87 0.58 1.60 -13.85
N ALA A 88 1.52 0.96 -13.13
CA ALA A 88 1.30 0.50 -11.78
C ALA A 88 1.07 1.65 -10.80
N ALA A 89 1.84 2.74 -10.93
CA ALA A 89 1.66 3.92 -10.10
C ALA A 89 0.27 4.54 -10.28
N LEU A 90 -0.16 4.75 -11.51
CA LEU A 90 -1.48 5.30 -11.82
C LEU A 90 -2.61 4.35 -11.38
N GLY A 91 -2.44 3.04 -11.61
CA GLY A 91 -3.38 2.01 -11.18
C GLY A 91 -3.57 1.99 -9.67
N ASN A 92 -2.50 2.13 -8.89
CA ASN A 92 -2.57 2.20 -7.44
C ASN A 92 -3.36 3.43 -6.96
N ILE A 93 -3.13 4.60 -7.56
CA ILE A 93 -3.89 5.81 -7.23
C ILE A 93 -5.38 5.59 -7.51
N LEU A 94 -5.72 5.07 -8.68
CA LEU A 94 -7.10 4.81 -9.06
C LEU A 94 -7.77 3.83 -8.09
N VAL A 95 -7.17 2.66 -7.86
CA VAL A 95 -7.72 1.61 -7.01
C VAL A 95 -7.97 2.12 -5.61
N PHE A 96 -6.99 2.75 -4.97
CA PHE A 96 -7.15 3.23 -3.60
C PHE A 96 -8.12 4.41 -3.48
N THR A 97 -8.20 5.26 -4.50
CA THR A 97 -9.25 6.30 -4.54
C THR A 97 -10.64 5.68 -4.60
N LEU A 98 -10.84 4.66 -5.44
CA LEU A 98 -12.10 3.92 -5.52
C LEU A 98 -12.44 3.19 -4.22
N VAL A 99 -11.44 2.56 -3.57
CA VAL A 99 -11.62 1.95 -2.24
C VAL A 99 -12.04 2.99 -1.22
N GLY A 100 -11.43 4.19 -1.26
CA GLY A 100 -11.85 5.30 -0.40
C GLY A 100 -13.31 5.70 -0.62
N VAL A 101 -13.73 5.88 -1.86
CA VAL A 101 -15.13 6.17 -2.22
C VAL A 101 -16.07 5.06 -1.81
N TRP A 102 -15.66 3.80 -1.96
CA TRP A 102 -16.44 2.63 -1.56
C TRP A 102 -16.68 2.57 -0.04
N HIS A 103 -15.69 2.96 0.77
CA HIS A 103 -15.83 3.08 2.22
C HIS A 103 -16.78 4.20 2.65
N GLY A 104 -16.95 5.22 1.81
CA GLY A 104 -17.87 6.34 2.04
C GLY A 104 -17.54 7.55 1.19
N ALA A 105 -18.57 8.23 0.70
CA ALA A 105 -18.42 9.41 -0.15
C ALA A 105 -17.98 10.69 0.59
N THR A 106 -17.59 10.58 1.86
CA THR A 106 -17.08 11.73 2.61
C THR A 106 -15.62 12.02 2.23
N SER A 107 -15.24 13.29 2.31
CA SER A 107 -13.88 13.75 1.98
C SER A 107 -12.78 12.98 2.75
N ASN A 108 -13.09 12.55 3.95
CA ASN A 108 -12.16 11.80 4.80
C ASN A 108 -11.74 10.46 4.19
N TYR A 109 -12.68 9.68 3.69
CA TYR A 109 -12.40 8.39 3.05
C TYR A 109 -11.72 8.55 1.70
N ILE A 110 -12.14 9.56 0.92
CA ILE A 110 -11.50 9.87 -0.37
C ILE A 110 -10.04 10.28 -0.15
N LEU A 111 -9.78 11.17 0.81
CA LEU A 111 -8.41 11.60 1.14
C LEU A 111 -7.57 10.45 1.68
N TRP A 112 -8.15 9.57 2.50
CA TRP A 112 -7.48 8.37 2.99
C TRP A 112 -7.10 7.43 1.85
N GLY A 113 -8.02 7.19 0.91
CA GLY A 113 -7.76 6.37 -0.26
C GLY A 113 -6.68 6.99 -1.15
N LEU A 114 -6.79 8.27 -1.47
CA LEU A 114 -5.81 8.99 -2.27
C LEU A 114 -4.42 8.98 -1.61
N TYR A 115 -4.34 9.19 -0.29
CA TYR A 115 -3.10 9.10 0.48
C TYR A 115 -2.41 7.74 0.30
N ASN A 116 -3.14 6.64 0.51
CA ASN A 116 -2.60 5.29 0.32
C ASN A 116 -2.18 5.05 -1.13
N GLY A 117 -3.01 5.45 -2.09
CA GLY A 117 -2.73 5.31 -3.52
C GLY A 117 -1.46 6.06 -3.94
N VAL A 118 -1.26 7.29 -3.46
CA VAL A 118 -0.06 8.09 -3.75
C VAL A 118 1.19 7.45 -3.16
N ILE A 119 1.14 6.97 -1.92
CA ILE A 119 2.30 6.30 -1.29
C ILE A 119 2.68 5.04 -2.07
N LEU A 120 1.71 4.23 -2.46
CA LEU A 120 1.96 3.02 -3.25
C LEU A 120 2.47 3.35 -4.67
N ALA A 121 1.96 4.41 -5.28
CA ALA A 121 2.45 4.90 -6.57
C ALA A 121 3.91 5.37 -6.48
N LEU A 122 4.25 6.16 -5.47
CA LEU A 122 5.63 6.60 -5.23
C LEU A 122 6.54 5.40 -4.96
N THR A 123 6.05 4.43 -4.19
CA THR A 123 6.75 3.16 -3.96
C THR A 123 7.08 2.47 -5.27
N ALA A 124 6.11 2.27 -6.15
CA ALA A 124 6.31 1.62 -7.45
C ALA A 124 7.31 2.39 -8.34
N LEU A 125 7.24 3.72 -8.37
CA LEU A 125 8.16 4.56 -9.15
C LEU A 125 9.60 4.56 -8.63
N LEU A 126 9.78 4.42 -7.31
CA LEU A 126 11.09 4.44 -6.65
C LEU A 126 11.73 3.06 -6.53
N GLU A 127 10.96 1.99 -6.69
CA GLU A 127 11.42 0.61 -6.56
C GLU A 127 12.73 0.29 -7.30
N PRO A 128 12.91 0.68 -8.60
CA PRO A 128 14.15 0.37 -9.31
C PRO A 128 15.40 1.04 -8.70
N ARG A 129 15.23 2.23 -8.13
CA ARG A 129 16.34 2.95 -7.45
C ARG A 129 16.72 2.26 -6.16
N VAL A 130 15.73 1.81 -5.46
CA VAL A 130 15.87 1.15 -4.18
C VAL A 130 16.49 -0.22 -4.30
N LYS A 131 16.05 -0.99 -5.27
CA LYS A 131 16.66 -2.29 -5.57
C LYS A 131 18.17 -2.13 -5.78
N ARG A 132 18.59 -1.16 -6.57
CA ARG A 132 20.02 -0.84 -6.76
C ARG A 132 20.74 -0.45 -5.46
N MET A 133 20.08 0.30 -4.60
CA MET A 133 20.65 0.71 -3.31
C MET A 133 20.80 -0.47 -2.35
N ASN A 134 19.81 -1.36 -2.33
CA ASN A 134 19.86 -2.59 -1.54
C ASN A 134 20.96 -3.54 -2.01
N GLU A 135 21.15 -3.65 -3.32
CA GLU A 135 22.25 -4.43 -3.92
C GLU A 135 23.64 -3.90 -3.52
N ARG A 136 23.74 -2.57 -3.27
CA ARG A 136 24.98 -1.95 -2.79
C ARG A 136 25.28 -2.18 -1.30
N CYS A 137 24.25 -2.42 -0.48
CA CYS A 137 24.37 -2.58 0.97
C CYS A 137 23.69 -3.87 1.49
N PRO A 138 24.06 -5.06 0.98
CA PRO A 138 23.35 -6.31 1.28
C PRO A 138 23.48 -6.73 2.75
N ARG A 139 24.58 -6.39 3.43
CA ARG A 139 24.78 -6.71 4.85
C ARG A 139 23.83 -5.98 5.78
N LEU A 140 23.48 -4.74 5.46
CA LEU A 140 22.52 -3.94 6.24
C LEU A 140 21.10 -4.41 6.01
N THR A 141 20.72 -4.55 4.75
CA THR A 141 19.33 -4.86 4.33
C THR A 141 18.95 -6.32 4.60
N GLY A 142 19.90 -7.24 4.67
CA GLY A 142 19.69 -8.65 5.00
C GLY A 142 19.75 -8.96 6.50
N SER A 143 20.04 -7.99 7.37
CA SER A 143 20.18 -8.25 8.82
C SER A 143 18.80 -8.50 9.48
N ARG A 144 18.79 -9.41 10.49
CA ARG A 144 17.60 -9.67 11.30
C ARG A 144 17.09 -8.40 11.97
N GLY A 145 17.97 -7.53 12.45
CA GLY A 145 17.61 -6.25 13.06
C GLY A 145 16.88 -5.33 12.11
N PHE A 146 17.30 -5.26 10.85
CA PHE A 146 16.60 -4.47 9.82
C PHE A 146 15.22 -5.03 9.49
N HIS A 147 15.07 -6.37 9.46
CA HIS A 147 13.76 -7.00 9.27
C HIS A 147 12.81 -6.66 10.44
N VAL A 148 13.25 -6.84 11.69
CA VAL A 148 12.47 -6.48 12.88
C VAL A 148 12.09 -5.00 12.86
N PHE A 149 13.01 -4.11 12.53
CA PHE A 149 12.75 -2.68 12.39
C PHE A 149 11.64 -2.41 11.35
N ARG A 150 11.67 -3.07 10.20
CA ARG A 150 10.64 -2.92 9.15
C ARG A 150 9.27 -3.34 9.65
N VAL A 151 9.18 -4.48 10.34
CA VAL A 151 7.92 -4.99 10.92
C VAL A 151 7.39 -4.00 11.97
N LEU A 152 8.22 -3.60 12.94
CA LEU A 152 7.83 -2.67 13.99
C LEU A 152 7.36 -1.34 13.42
N ARG A 153 8.04 -0.81 12.43
CA ARG A 153 7.64 0.42 11.76
C ARG A 153 6.26 0.28 11.09
N THR A 154 6.04 -0.81 10.31
CA THR A 154 4.75 -1.04 9.64
C THR A 154 3.64 -1.18 10.68
N PHE A 155 3.92 -1.88 11.78
CA PHE A 155 3.00 -2.00 12.91
C PHE A 155 2.66 -0.65 13.55
N ILE A 156 3.68 0.19 13.82
CA ILE A 156 3.48 1.53 14.39
C ILE A 156 2.65 2.41 13.44
N VAL A 157 2.98 2.42 12.14
CA VAL A 157 2.24 3.21 11.14
C VAL A 157 0.78 2.74 11.04
N SER A 158 0.54 1.44 11.09
CA SER A 158 -0.82 0.86 11.09
C SER A 158 -1.58 1.24 12.36
N LEU A 159 -0.94 1.15 13.54
CA LEU A 159 -1.56 1.55 14.82
C LEU A 159 -1.89 3.04 14.86
N LEU A 160 -1.02 3.89 14.35
CA LEU A 160 -1.28 5.34 14.28
C LEU A 160 -2.46 5.66 13.36
N GLY A 161 -2.59 4.92 12.25
CA GLY A 161 -3.75 5.03 11.35
C GLY A 161 -5.06 4.59 12.00
N GLU A 162 -5.02 3.57 12.88
CA GLU A 162 -6.21 3.02 13.55
C GLU A 162 -6.56 3.72 14.87
N SER A 163 -5.63 4.46 15.48
CA SER A 163 -5.77 4.87 16.88
C SER A 163 -6.84 5.94 17.14
N GLY A 164 -7.62 6.34 16.11
CA GLY A 164 -8.78 7.24 16.28
C GLY A 164 -8.47 8.54 17.04
N ARG A 165 -7.23 8.71 17.53
CA ARG A 165 -6.79 9.99 18.09
C ARG A 165 -6.88 10.98 16.96
N ASP A 166 -7.59 12.05 17.21
CA ASP A 166 -7.76 13.14 16.27
C ASP A 166 -6.42 13.86 16.03
N VAL A 167 -5.49 13.11 15.43
CA VAL A 167 -4.21 13.64 14.93
C VAL A 167 -4.49 14.79 13.96
N ARG A 168 -5.64 14.76 13.29
CA ARG A 168 -6.08 15.84 12.39
C ARG A 168 -6.48 17.07 13.16
N GLY A 169 -7.30 16.95 14.20
CA GLY A 169 -7.66 18.08 15.08
C GLY A 169 -6.45 18.64 15.78
N TRP A 170 -5.57 17.77 16.30
CA TRP A 170 -4.30 18.21 16.87
C TRP A 170 -3.43 18.94 15.84
N LEU A 171 -3.29 18.40 14.63
CA LEU A 171 -2.51 19.02 13.55
C LEU A 171 -3.20 20.28 13.04
N ALA A 172 -4.52 20.27 12.90
CA ALA A 172 -5.31 21.41 12.46
C ALA A 172 -5.23 22.62 13.42
N ALA A 173 -5.01 22.36 14.70
CA ALA A 173 -4.80 23.40 15.71
C ALA A 173 -3.38 24.04 15.66
N ARG A 174 -2.48 23.55 14.81
CA ARG A 174 -1.12 24.10 14.67
C ARG A 174 -1.01 25.10 13.55
N ALA A 175 -0.01 25.98 13.65
CA ALA A 175 0.29 26.95 12.59
C ALA A 175 0.64 26.24 11.26
N LEU A 176 0.27 26.84 10.14
CA LEU A 176 0.42 26.29 8.80
C LEU A 176 1.84 25.74 8.48
N PRO A 177 2.94 26.42 8.87
CA PRO A 177 4.30 25.90 8.64
C PRO A 177 4.56 24.59 9.38
N ILE A 178 4.04 24.44 10.62
CA ILE A 178 4.20 23.22 11.43
C ILE A 178 3.43 22.06 10.77
N ARG A 179 2.23 22.33 10.27
CA ARG A 179 1.42 21.33 9.54
C ARG A 179 2.17 20.80 8.33
N TRP A 180 2.71 21.68 7.50
CA TRP A 180 3.50 21.31 6.34
C TRP A 180 4.79 20.59 6.73
N ALA A 181 5.52 21.05 7.74
CA ALA A 181 6.74 20.40 8.22
C ALA A 181 6.45 18.96 8.69
N VAL A 182 5.41 18.73 9.47
CA VAL A 182 5.03 17.38 9.93
C VAL A 182 4.62 16.51 8.75
N MET A 183 3.83 17.02 7.80
CA MET A 183 3.41 16.25 6.61
C MET A 183 4.59 15.93 5.70
N ILE A 184 5.50 16.87 5.47
CA ILE A 184 6.70 16.66 4.66
C ILE A 184 7.65 15.68 5.37
N CYS A 185 7.89 15.84 6.68
CA CYS A 185 8.69 14.88 7.45
C CYS A 185 8.08 13.48 7.43
N ALA A 186 6.77 13.35 7.60
CA ALA A 186 6.09 12.06 7.50
C ALA A 186 6.23 11.46 6.10
N ALA A 187 6.05 12.25 5.05
CA ALA A 187 6.26 11.82 3.67
C ALA A 187 7.72 11.42 3.40
N VAL A 188 8.69 12.22 3.86
CA VAL A 188 10.12 11.92 3.74
C VAL A 188 10.49 10.66 4.54
N VAL A 189 9.99 10.51 5.76
CA VAL A 189 10.19 9.29 6.56
C VAL A 189 9.59 8.08 5.85
N ILE A 190 8.38 8.20 5.31
CA ILE A 190 7.74 7.14 4.52
C ILE A 190 8.55 6.84 3.25
N LEU A 191 9.04 7.86 2.55
CA LEU A 191 9.85 7.69 1.34
C LEU A 191 11.22 7.09 1.65
N LEU A 192 11.91 7.56 2.68
CA LEU A 192 13.26 7.08 3.03
C LEU A 192 13.24 5.71 3.71
N ILE A 193 12.20 5.43 4.49
CA ILE A 193 12.12 4.24 5.32
C ILE A 193 11.07 3.24 4.77
N GLY A 194 10.22 3.69 3.82
CA GLY A 194 8.96 3.03 3.43
C GLY A 194 9.08 1.69 2.70
N VAL A 195 10.09 1.48 1.86
CA VAL A 195 10.01 0.44 0.81
C VAL A 195 11.23 -0.47 0.72
N TRP A 196 12.19 -0.31 1.59
CA TRP A 196 13.55 -0.77 1.41
C TRP A 196 13.85 -2.13 2.07
N GLY A 197 14.06 -3.22 1.32
CA GLY A 197 14.56 -4.49 1.86
C GLY A 197 14.67 -5.64 0.86
N SER A 198 15.66 -6.49 1.08
CA SER A 198 16.08 -7.63 0.28
C SER A 198 15.08 -8.82 0.18
N GLY A 199 13.89 -8.71 0.75
CA GLY A 199 12.86 -9.75 0.66
C GLY A 199 11.71 -9.39 -0.27
N PHE A 200 11.82 -8.31 -1.04
CA PHE A 200 10.82 -7.89 -1.98
C PHE A 200 11.14 -8.50 -3.35
N SER A 201 10.52 -9.63 -3.68
CA SER A 201 10.54 -10.13 -5.06
C SER A 201 9.41 -9.44 -5.84
N GLU A 202 9.70 -8.98 -7.05
CA GLU A 202 8.71 -8.44 -7.99
C GLU A 202 7.57 -9.45 -8.23
N ALA A 203 7.88 -10.75 -8.19
CA ALA A 203 6.92 -11.86 -8.31
C ALA A 203 5.92 -11.93 -7.15
N SER A 204 6.18 -11.30 -6.02
CA SER A 204 5.28 -11.28 -4.86
C SER A 204 4.40 -10.02 -4.80
N PHE A 205 4.61 -9.06 -5.67
CA PHE A 205 3.70 -7.93 -5.83
C PHE A 205 2.47 -8.41 -6.61
N ILE A 206 1.28 -8.12 -6.12
CA ILE A 206 -0.01 -8.52 -6.70
C ILE A 206 -0.12 -8.18 -8.21
N TYR A 207 0.78 -7.37 -8.75
CA TYR A 207 0.69 -6.73 -10.05
C TYR A 207 1.74 -7.14 -11.08
N PHE A 208 2.64 -8.11 -10.81
CA PHE A 208 3.76 -8.42 -11.70
C PHE A 208 3.94 -9.90 -12.09
N ASN A 209 2.91 -10.74 -11.94
CA ASN A 209 2.93 -12.09 -12.51
C ASN A 209 2.22 -12.10 -13.87
N PHE A 210 2.91 -11.62 -14.88
CA PHE A 210 2.69 -11.91 -16.31
C PHE A 210 4.02 -12.05 -17.03
#